data_86f897ceec9d99f113ab62e3a9714859
#
_entry.id   86f897ceec9d99f113ab62e3a9714859
#
_cell.length_a   1.000
_cell.length_b   1.000
_cell.length_c   1.000
_cell.angle_alpha   90.00
_cell.angle_beta   90.00
_cell.angle_gamma   90.00
#
_symmetry.space_group_name_H-M   'P 1'
#
loop_
_entity.id
_entity.type
_entity.pdbx_description
1 polymer ?
#
loop_
_entity_poly.entity_id
_entity_poly.type
_entity_poly.pdbx_seq_one_letter_code
_entity_poly.pdbx_strand_id
1 'polypeptide(L)'
;MSSRSARSKRAGRRDAGLPAFARSGSPLADVFAALGDPTRLRLVAVLCAGGAFSIAQLTANTDISRQGVTKHLQVLAEAGVVRDVKIGRERLWQLDPAQIEAARRTLETIGQQWETALGKLKAFVEK
;
A
#
# COMPACT_ATOMS: atom_id res chain seq x y z
N MET A 1 15.81 -20.18 -15.40
CA MET A 1 16.53 -19.06 -14.77
C MET A 1 16.82 -17.93 -15.73
N SER A 2 17.12 -18.21 -16.98
CA SER A 2 17.28 -17.20 -18.02
C SER A 2 16.03 -16.34 -18.25
N SER A 3 14.84 -16.89 -17.97
CA SER A 3 13.58 -16.15 -18.13
C SER A 3 13.44 -14.96 -17.20
N ARG A 4 13.97 -15.03 -15.97
CA ARG A 4 13.94 -13.91 -15.04
C ARG A 4 14.79 -12.75 -15.52
N SER A 5 15.97 -13.04 -16.05
CA SER A 5 16.88 -12.04 -16.58
C SER A 5 16.27 -11.35 -17.81
N ALA A 6 15.64 -12.10 -18.70
CA ALA A 6 14.97 -11.56 -19.87
C ALA A 6 13.78 -10.67 -19.50
N ARG A 7 13.00 -11.07 -18.49
CA ARG A 7 11.89 -10.25 -17.97
C ARG A 7 12.38 -8.94 -17.37
N SER A 8 13.47 -9.00 -16.62
CA SER A 8 14.06 -7.81 -16.01
C SER A 8 14.50 -6.80 -17.07
N LYS A 9 15.14 -7.26 -18.13
CA LYS A 9 15.57 -6.40 -19.24
C LYS A 9 14.38 -5.79 -19.98
N ARG A 10 13.35 -6.57 -20.23
CA ARG A 10 12.13 -6.08 -20.88
C ARG A 10 11.41 -5.06 -20.00
N ALA A 11 11.31 -5.35 -18.70
CA ALA A 11 10.71 -4.43 -17.74
C ALA A 11 11.45 -3.11 -17.72
N GLY A 12 12.81 -3.12 -17.74
CA GLY A 12 13.61 -1.92 -17.78
C GLY A 12 13.35 -1.04 -19.00
N ARG A 13 13.15 -1.65 -20.18
CA ARG A 13 12.82 -0.92 -21.39
C ARG A 13 11.42 -0.31 -21.35
N ARG A 14 10.43 -1.09 -20.88
CA ARG A 14 9.05 -0.64 -20.74
C ARG A 14 8.92 0.48 -19.73
N ASP A 15 9.76 0.43 -18.72
CA ASP A 15 9.72 1.38 -17.61
C ASP A 15 10.50 2.66 -17.92
N ALA A 16 11.19 2.75 -19.07
CA ALA A 16 11.95 3.93 -19.43
C ALA A 16 11.05 5.16 -19.47
N GLY A 17 11.41 6.19 -18.73
CA GLY A 17 10.64 7.42 -18.64
C GLY A 17 9.53 7.41 -17.61
N LEU A 18 9.26 6.27 -16.96
CA LEU A 18 8.26 6.21 -15.91
C LEU A 18 8.85 6.66 -14.56
N PRO A 19 8.05 7.31 -13.72
CA PRO A 19 8.49 7.58 -12.34
C PRO A 19 8.74 6.28 -11.58
N ALA A 20 9.57 6.36 -10.54
CA ALA A 20 9.98 5.19 -9.77
C ALA A 20 8.80 4.36 -9.25
N PHE A 21 7.73 5.02 -8.80
CA PHE A 21 6.58 4.31 -8.24
C PHE A 21 5.82 3.47 -9.27
N ALA A 22 5.94 3.80 -10.56
CA ALA A 22 5.24 3.11 -11.64
C ALA A 22 6.08 2.05 -12.33
N ARG A 23 7.33 1.89 -11.90
CA ARG A 23 8.24 0.90 -12.49
C ARG A 23 7.89 -0.51 -12.01
N SER A 24 8.15 -1.48 -12.87
CA SER A 24 7.96 -2.89 -12.54
C SER A 24 8.77 -3.25 -11.30
N GLY A 25 8.17 -4.03 -10.40
CA GLY A 25 8.80 -4.43 -9.15
C GLY A 25 8.79 -3.36 -8.07
N SER A 26 8.08 -2.26 -8.28
CA SER A 26 7.94 -1.24 -7.24
C SER A 26 7.22 -1.80 -6.01
N PRO A 27 7.77 -1.63 -4.79
CA PRO A 27 7.08 -2.09 -3.58
C PRO A 27 5.73 -1.42 -3.36
N LEU A 28 5.49 -0.25 -3.95
CA LEU A 28 4.21 0.44 -3.82
C LEU A 28 3.06 -0.27 -4.51
N ALA A 29 3.33 -1.02 -5.58
CA ALA A 29 2.30 -1.83 -6.23
C ALA A 29 1.73 -2.86 -5.24
N ASP A 30 2.59 -3.48 -4.45
CA ASP A 30 2.18 -4.45 -3.42
C ASP A 30 1.39 -3.76 -2.31
N VAL A 31 1.79 -2.56 -1.93
CA VAL A 31 1.06 -1.76 -0.93
C VAL A 31 -0.37 -1.49 -1.40
N PHE A 32 -0.53 -0.99 -2.61
CA PHE A 32 -1.86 -0.68 -3.13
C PHE A 32 -2.70 -1.94 -3.36
N ALA A 33 -2.08 -3.03 -3.79
CA ALA A 33 -2.78 -4.31 -3.91
C ALA A 33 -3.29 -4.81 -2.56
N ALA A 34 -2.47 -4.68 -1.52
CA ALA A 34 -2.87 -5.07 -0.17
C ALA A 34 -4.01 -4.20 0.35
N LEU A 35 -4.03 -2.92 0.02
CA LEU A 35 -5.09 -2.00 0.41
C LEU A 35 -6.38 -2.17 -0.42
N GLY A 36 -6.32 -2.90 -1.52
CA GLY A 36 -7.43 -3.05 -2.45
C GLY A 36 -8.50 -4.06 -2.04
N ASP A 37 -8.58 -4.41 -0.76
CA ASP A 37 -9.60 -5.31 -0.22
C ASP A 37 -10.39 -4.58 0.86
N PRO A 38 -11.75 -4.65 0.86
CA PRO A 38 -12.55 -3.90 1.82
C PRO A 38 -12.23 -4.22 3.28
N THR A 39 -11.98 -5.49 3.59
CA THR A 39 -11.67 -5.90 4.97
C THR A 39 -10.30 -5.40 5.40
N ARG A 40 -9.30 -5.53 4.53
CA ARG A 40 -7.96 -5.02 4.83
C ARG A 40 -7.98 -3.49 5.00
N LEU A 41 -8.72 -2.80 4.15
CA LEU A 41 -8.84 -1.36 4.27
C LEU A 41 -9.48 -0.95 5.60
N ARG A 42 -10.48 -1.70 6.05
CA ARG A 42 -11.11 -1.49 7.36
C ARG A 42 -10.12 -1.69 8.50
N LEU A 43 -9.30 -2.76 8.44
CA LEU A 43 -8.27 -3.00 9.44
C LEU A 43 -7.25 -1.85 9.49
N VAL A 44 -6.84 -1.37 8.34
CA VAL A 44 -5.92 -0.22 8.25
C VAL A 44 -6.57 1.02 8.85
N ALA A 45 -7.86 1.25 8.61
CA ALA A 45 -8.58 2.38 9.19
C ALA A 45 -8.60 2.33 10.72
N VAL A 46 -8.80 1.13 11.30
CA VAL A 46 -8.74 0.94 12.75
C VAL A 46 -7.34 1.25 13.27
N LEU A 47 -6.31 0.76 12.58
CA LEU A 47 -4.92 1.01 12.98
C LEU A 47 -4.54 2.50 12.83
N CYS A 48 -5.15 3.22 11.89
CA CYS A 48 -4.94 4.66 11.73
C CYS A 48 -5.44 5.47 12.93
N ALA A 49 -6.42 4.94 13.67
CA ALA A 49 -6.94 5.62 14.86
C ALA A 49 -5.89 5.72 15.98
N GLY A 50 -4.78 5.04 15.80
CA GLY A 50 -3.59 5.20 16.63
C GLY A 50 -3.29 4.01 17.50
N GLY A 51 -2.00 3.78 17.67
CA GLY A 51 -1.49 2.77 18.57
C GLY A 51 -1.32 1.41 17.96
N ALA A 52 -1.24 0.43 18.84
CA ALA A 52 -1.02 -0.95 18.51
C ALA A 52 -2.17 -1.79 19.06
N PHE A 53 -2.61 -2.77 18.28
CA PHE A 53 -3.80 -3.56 18.60
C PHE A 53 -3.49 -5.05 18.55
N SER A 54 -4.05 -5.80 19.48
CA SER A 54 -3.98 -7.26 19.44
C SER A 54 -4.96 -7.81 18.38
N ILE A 55 -4.77 -9.06 17.98
CA ILE A 55 -5.70 -9.72 17.06
C ILE A 55 -7.12 -9.73 17.65
N ALA A 56 -7.25 -9.93 18.95
CA ALA A 56 -8.55 -9.91 19.61
C ALA A 56 -9.25 -8.56 19.47
N GLN A 57 -8.51 -7.48 19.67
CA GLN A 57 -9.07 -6.13 19.51
C GLN A 57 -9.47 -5.84 18.07
N LEU A 58 -8.64 -6.26 17.11
CA LEU A 58 -8.94 -6.07 15.68
C LEU A 58 -10.15 -6.93 15.27
N THR A 59 -10.24 -8.15 15.77
CA THR A 59 -11.37 -9.03 15.50
C THR A 59 -12.69 -8.44 16.01
N ALA A 60 -12.66 -7.78 17.15
CA ALA A 60 -13.83 -7.14 17.71
C ALA A 60 -14.36 -6.00 16.82
N ASN A 61 -13.53 -5.45 15.96
CA ASN A 61 -13.90 -4.35 15.05
C ASN A 61 -14.24 -4.84 13.63
N THR A 62 -14.34 -6.14 13.44
CA THR A 62 -14.66 -6.73 12.13
C THR A 62 -15.68 -7.85 12.32
N ASP A 63 -16.31 -8.25 11.21
CA ASP A 63 -17.30 -9.35 11.22
C ASP A 63 -16.66 -10.69 10.80
N ILE A 64 -15.34 -10.76 10.80
CA ILE A 64 -14.63 -11.97 10.37
C ILE A 64 -13.96 -12.66 11.56
N SER A 65 -13.57 -13.92 11.35
CA SER A 65 -12.93 -14.73 12.36
C SER A 65 -11.51 -14.25 12.68
N ARG A 66 -10.97 -14.69 13.82
CA ARG A 66 -9.57 -14.41 14.18
C ARG A 66 -8.60 -14.93 13.11
N GLN A 67 -8.88 -16.10 12.54
CA GLN A 67 -8.07 -16.65 11.45
C GLN A 67 -8.10 -15.76 10.23
N GLY A 68 -9.26 -15.21 9.89
CA GLY A 68 -9.40 -14.28 8.78
C GLY A 68 -8.63 -12.99 9.02
N VAL A 69 -8.75 -12.42 10.23
CA VAL A 69 -7.96 -11.23 10.60
C VAL A 69 -6.47 -11.52 10.48
N THR A 70 -6.00 -12.67 10.98
CA THR A 70 -4.61 -13.06 10.92
C THR A 70 -4.11 -13.13 9.47
N LYS A 71 -4.89 -13.74 8.58
CA LYS A 71 -4.51 -13.85 7.16
C LYS A 71 -4.41 -12.47 6.51
N HIS A 72 -5.36 -11.59 6.78
CA HIS A 72 -5.33 -10.23 6.24
C HIS A 72 -4.14 -9.44 6.78
N LEU A 73 -3.81 -9.60 8.06
CA LEU A 73 -2.63 -8.95 8.66
C LEU A 73 -1.34 -9.46 8.02
N GLN A 74 -1.26 -10.75 7.70
CA GLN A 74 -0.10 -11.31 7.03
C GLN A 74 0.11 -10.70 5.65
N VAL A 75 -0.98 -10.55 4.88
CA VAL A 75 -0.91 -9.89 3.56
C VAL A 75 -0.42 -8.45 3.71
N LEU A 76 -0.97 -7.72 4.67
CA LEU A 76 -0.57 -6.34 4.93
C LEU A 76 0.88 -6.25 5.40
N ALA A 77 1.33 -7.19 6.22
CA ALA A 77 2.71 -7.23 6.70
C ALA A 77 3.71 -7.53 5.58
N GLU A 78 3.37 -8.47 4.70
CA GLU A 78 4.21 -8.79 3.54
C GLU A 78 4.36 -7.60 2.60
N ALA A 79 3.33 -6.78 2.49
CA ALA A 79 3.39 -5.56 1.68
C ALA A 79 4.06 -4.39 2.41
N GLY A 80 4.37 -4.53 3.69
CA GLY A 80 5.02 -3.49 4.48
C GLY A 80 4.07 -2.43 5.02
N VAL A 81 2.76 -2.68 5.00
CA VAL A 81 1.76 -1.73 5.50
C VAL A 81 1.64 -1.75 7.01
N VAL A 82 1.77 -2.94 7.59
CA VAL A 82 1.70 -3.14 9.05
C VAL A 82 2.92 -3.92 9.51
N ARG A 83 3.18 -3.83 10.80
CA ARG A 83 4.23 -4.64 11.44
C ARG A 83 3.72 -5.09 12.80
N ASP A 84 4.23 -6.23 13.26
CA ASP A 84 3.95 -6.69 14.61
C ASP A 84 5.01 -6.16 15.58
N VAL A 85 4.57 -5.89 16.79
CA VAL A 85 5.42 -5.42 17.87
C VAL A 85 5.09 -6.27 19.09
N LYS A 86 6.12 -6.78 19.73
CA LYS A 86 5.94 -7.56 20.94
C LYS A 86 6.14 -6.66 22.16
N ILE A 87 5.09 -6.47 22.95
CA ILE A 87 5.14 -5.70 24.18
C ILE A 87 4.80 -6.64 25.33
N GLY A 88 5.80 -6.96 26.15
CA GLY A 88 5.65 -7.99 27.17
C GLY A 88 5.37 -9.35 26.53
N ARG A 89 4.24 -9.97 26.87
CA ARG A 89 3.82 -11.25 26.30
C ARG A 89 2.82 -11.09 25.16
N GLU A 90 2.41 -9.87 24.86
CA GLU A 90 1.42 -9.59 23.84
C GLU A 90 2.08 -9.29 22.50
N ARG A 91 1.51 -9.84 21.44
CA ARG A 91 1.84 -9.49 20.07
C ARG A 91 0.81 -8.47 19.59
N LEU A 92 1.28 -7.29 19.26
CA LEU A 92 0.43 -6.20 18.81
C LEU A 92 0.76 -5.83 17.37
N TRP A 93 -0.20 -5.26 16.68
CA TRP A 93 -0.06 -4.85 15.28
C TRP A 93 -0.23 -3.35 15.18
N GLN A 94 0.59 -2.71 14.36
CA GLN A 94 0.54 -1.27 14.13
C GLN A 94 0.92 -0.97 12.69
N LEU A 95 0.58 0.22 12.22
CA LEU A 95 1.00 0.67 10.89
C LEU A 95 2.51 0.84 10.83
N ASP A 96 3.09 0.47 9.69
CA ASP A 96 4.50 0.75 9.40
C ASP A 96 4.54 2.11 8.69
N PRO A 97 5.13 3.14 9.32
CA PRO A 97 5.08 4.49 8.76
C PRO A 97 5.85 4.64 7.45
N ALA A 98 6.87 3.83 7.21
CA ALA A 98 7.73 3.98 6.03
C ALA A 98 6.96 3.80 4.72
N GLN A 99 6.21 2.70 4.61
CA GLN A 99 5.46 2.41 3.38
C GLN A 99 4.23 3.30 3.24
N ILE A 100 3.60 3.64 4.34
CA ILE A 100 2.47 4.57 4.33
C ILE A 100 2.90 5.95 3.85
N GLU A 101 4.06 6.42 4.30
CA GLU A 101 4.60 7.72 3.86
C GLU A 101 4.97 7.69 2.37
N ALA A 102 5.57 6.61 1.90
CA ALA A 102 5.88 6.44 0.47
C ALA A 102 4.60 6.45 -0.39
N ALA A 103 3.55 5.78 0.09
CA ALA A 103 2.26 5.77 -0.61
C ALA A 103 1.64 7.16 -0.64
N ARG A 104 1.73 7.91 0.46
CA ARG A 104 1.24 9.29 0.52
C ARG A 104 1.91 10.17 -0.52
N ARG A 105 3.24 10.10 -0.60
CA ARG A 105 4.01 10.88 -1.59
C ARG A 105 3.62 10.52 -3.01
N THR A 106 3.40 9.24 -3.28
CA THR A 106 3.00 8.77 -4.60
C THR A 106 1.64 9.33 -4.99
N LEU A 107 0.66 9.26 -4.08
CA LEU A 107 -0.67 9.81 -4.33
C LEU A 107 -0.62 11.32 -4.53
N GLU A 108 0.22 12.02 -3.79
CA GLU A 108 0.41 13.45 -3.96
C GLU A 108 0.96 13.78 -5.35
N THR A 109 1.96 13.03 -5.81
CA THR A 109 2.53 13.20 -7.16
C THR A 109 1.48 12.95 -8.24
N ILE A 110 0.69 11.90 -8.10
CA ILE A 110 -0.40 11.60 -9.03
C ILE A 110 -1.41 12.74 -9.07
N GLY A 111 -1.78 13.25 -7.90
CA GLY A 111 -2.71 14.38 -7.80
C GLY A 111 -2.19 15.63 -8.49
N GLN A 112 -0.91 15.95 -8.32
CA GLN A 112 -0.27 17.10 -8.97
C GLN A 112 -0.25 16.96 -10.48
N GLN A 113 0.09 15.78 -10.98
CA GLN A 113 0.10 15.51 -12.42
C GLN A 113 -1.31 15.60 -13.01
N TRP A 114 -2.29 15.12 -12.28
CA TRP A 114 -3.69 15.21 -12.67
C TRP A 114 -4.15 16.67 -12.79
N GLU A 115 -3.81 17.50 -11.83
CA GLU A 115 -4.13 18.94 -11.85
C GLU A 115 -3.46 19.64 -13.03
N THR A 116 -2.22 19.31 -13.33
CA THR A 116 -1.50 19.85 -14.47
C THR A 116 -2.18 19.46 -15.78
N ALA A 117 -2.59 18.20 -15.91
CA ALA A 117 -3.30 17.71 -17.08
C ALA A 117 -4.64 18.42 -17.27
N LEU A 118 -5.39 18.60 -16.18
CA LEU A 118 -6.66 19.33 -16.21
C LEU A 118 -6.46 20.80 -16.60
N GLY A 119 -5.39 21.43 -16.09
CA GLY A 119 -5.06 22.81 -16.45
C GLY A 119 -4.77 22.96 -17.93
N LYS A 120 -4.01 22.03 -18.52
CA LYS A 120 -3.73 22.02 -19.96
C LYS A 120 -4.99 21.83 -20.79
N LEU A 121 -5.86 20.92 -20.36
CA LEU A 121 -7.13 20.68 -21.04
C LEU A 121 -8.02 21.92 -20.99
N LYS A 122 -8.11 22.54 -19.82
CA LYS A 122 -8.90 23.76 -19.63
C LYS A 122 -8.40 24.88 -20.53
N ALA A 123 -7.09 25.09 -20.58
CA ALA A 123 -6.49 26.11 -21.45
C ALA A 123 -6.78 25.84 -22.93
N PHE A 124 -6.76 24.58 -23.34
CA PHE A 124 -7.09 24.19 -24.72
C PHE A 124 -8.55 24.50 -25.06
N VAL A 125 -9.46 24.19 -24.14
CA VAL A 125 -10.90 24.39 -24.37
C VAL A 125 -11.25 25.88 -24.37
N GLU A 126 -10.58 26.70 -23.56
CA GLU A 126 -10.85 28.14 -23.44
C GLU A 126 -10.29 28.96 -24.60
N LYS A 127 -9.50 28.37 -25.48
CA LYS A 127 -9.07 29.03 -26.70
C LYS A 127 -10.21 29.02 -27.73
#